data_53108f14c6a9ec03477cb75819d68f08
#
_entry.id   53108f14c6a9ec03477cb75819d68f08
#
_cell.length_a   1.000
_cell.length_b   1.000
_cell.length_c   1.000
_cell.angle_alpha   90.00
_cell.angle_beta   90.00
_cell.angle_gamma   90.00
#
_symmetry.space_group_name_H-M   'P 1'
#
loop_
_entity.id
_entity.type
_entity.pdbx_description
1 polymer ?
#
loop_
_entity_poly.entity_id
_entity_poly.type
_entity_poly.pdbx_seq_one_letter_code
_entity_poly.pdbx_strand_id
1 'polypeptide(L)'
;MSDSAGMESALLVSPLLEDQQRLSQIFLGKGWTLHLTHTPGSALAVLRDSPIPVVITERDLPLGDWRGLLAALKQLPHQPLLVVTSRLADELLWSEVLNLGGHDVLAKPFQVAEVQWVLESAWRIWSNRKKPLNSSVVPVFRTAESGG
;
A
#
# COMPACT_ATOMS: atom_id res chain seq x y z
N MET A 1 -6.71 20.85 4.63
CA MET A 1 -7.04 20.58 3.51
C MET A 1 -6.10 19.85 2.72
N SER A 2 -5.05 20.37 2.45
CA SER A 2 -4.06 19.64 1.68
C SER A 2 -3.60 18.38 2.35
N ASP A 3 -3.63 18.35 3.66
CA ASP A 3 -3.18 17.16 4.37
C ASP A 3 -4.11 15.97 4.16
N SER A 4 -5.40 16.23 4.07
CA SER A 4 -6.33 15.15 3.79
C SER A 4 -6.08 14.54 2.43
N ALA A 5 -5.78 15.38 1.45
CA ALA A 5 -5.52 14.88 0.12
C ALA A 5 -4.26 14.02 0.10
N GLY A 6 -3.25 14.37 0.90
CA GLY A 6 -2.05 13.57 1.00
C GLY A 6 -2.28 12.23 1.66
N MET A 7 -3.24 12.19 2.58
CA MET A 7 -3.54 10.97 3.30
C MET A 7 -4.12 9.89 2.38
N GLU A 8 -4.98 10.28 1.47
CA GLU A 8 -5.65 9.33 0.58
C GLU A 8 -4.92 9.27 -0.74
N SER A 9 -3.69 8.81 -0.68
CA SER A 9 -2.85 8.70 -1.86
C SER A 9 -2.17 7.34 -1.90
N ALA A 10 -1.78 6.94 -3.10
CA ALA A 10 -1.06 5.70 -3.32
C ALA A 10 -0.13 5.87 -4.51
N LEU A 11 0.85 4.99 -4.59
CA LEU A 11 1.80 4.93 -5.69
C LEU A 11 1.60 3.60 -6.39
N LEU A 12 1.37 3.63 -7.70
CA LEU A 12 1.26 2.42 -8.49
C LEU A 12 2.59 2.12 -9.14
N VAL A 13 3.01 0.85 -9.06
CA VAL A 13 4.18 0.34 -9.74
C VAL A 13 3.71 -0.73 -10.72
N SER A 14 3.57 -0.39 -11.97
CA SER A 14 3.11 -1.34 -12.99
C SER A 14 3.53 -0.85 -14.37
N PRO A 15 4.07 -1.74 -15.22
CA PRO A 15 4.36 -1.38 -16.60
C PRO A 15 3.13 -1.48 -17.50
N LEU A 16 1.99 -1.94 -16.96
CA LEU A 16 0.81 -2.23 -17.78
C LEU A 16 -0.09 -1.03 -17.87
N LEU A 17 -0.35 -0.59 -19.10
CA LEU A 17 -1.20 0.56 -19.34
C LEU A 17 -2.61 0.35 -18.82
N GLU A 18 -3.13 -0.87 -18.93
CA GLU A 18 -4.46 -1.21 -18.43
C GLU A 18 -4.59 -0.90 -16.94
N ASP A 19 -3.57 -1.28 -16.16
CA ASP A 19 -3.60 -1.06 -14.71
C ASP A 19 -3.61 0.44 -14.41
N GLN A 20 -2.75 1.17 -15.11
CA GLN A 20 -2.65 2.61 -14.91
C GLN A 20 -3.95 3.31 -15.22
N GLN A 21 -4.57 2.95 -16.34
CA GLN A 21 -5.82 3.59 -16.75
C GLN A 21 -6.96 3.25 -15.81
N ARG A 22 -7.09 1.98 -15.46
CA ARG A 22 -8.22 1.56 -14.63
C ARG A 22 -8.13 2.12 -13.23
N LEU A 23 -6.96 2.06 -12.60
CA LEU A 23 -6.80 2.60 -11.26
C LEU A 23 -6.91 4.12 -11.26
N SER A 24 -6.41 4.79 -12.31
CA SER A 24 -6.57 6.24 -12.40
C SER A 24 -8.04 6.64 -12.45
N GLN A 25 -8.86 5.89 -13.18
CA GLN A 25 -10.29 6.15 -13.23
C GLN A 25 -10.94 6.01 -11.87
N ILE A 26 -10.60 4.94 -11.15
CA ILE A 26 -11.17 4.69 -9.83
C ILE A 26 -10.75 5.79 -8.85
N PHE A 27 -9.48 6.14 -8.86
CA PHE A 27 -8.97 7.17 -7.96
C PHE A 27 -9.61 8.52 -8.24
N LEU A 28 -9.72 8.87 -9.52
CA LEU A 28 -10.36 10.13 -9.89
C LEU A 28 -11.79 10.17 -9.40
N GLY A 29 -12.53 9.10 -9.58
CA GLY A 29 -13.92 9.03 -9.15
C GLY A 29 -14.09 9.15 -7.64
N LYS A 30 -13.07 8.78 -6.87
CA LYS A 30 -13.11 8.84 -5.41
C LYS A 30 -12.47 10.11 -4.85
N GLY A 31 -11.83 10.90 -5.69
CA GLY A 31 -11.11 12.07 -5.20
C GLY A 31 -9.79 11.72 -4.53
N TRP A 32 -9.26 10.56 -4.79
CA TRP A 32 -7.97 10.12 -4.26
C TRP A 32 -6.84 10.48 -5.21
N THR A 33 -5.61 10.51 -4.71
CA THR A 33 -4.44 10.84 -5.52
C THR A 33 -3.66 9.57 -5.85
N LEU A 34 -3.40 9.34 -7.13
CA LEU A 34 -2.61 8.21 -7.57
C LEU A 34 -1.36 8.70 -8.28
N HIS A 35 -0.20 8.25 -7.80
CA HIS A 35 1.08 8.52 -8.45
C HIS A 35 1.43 7.31 -9.29
N LEU A 36 1.85 7.51 -10.54
CA LEU A 36 2.12 6.42 -11.47
C LEU A 36 3.62 6.24 -11.66
N THR A 37 4.09 5.02 -11.51
CA THR A 37 5.46 4.66 -11.86
C THR A 37 5.43 3.30 -12.55
N HIS A 38 6.48 3.00 -13.32
CA HIS A 38 6.54 1.76 -14.08
C HIS A 38 7.53 0.76 -13.52
N THR A 39 8.49 1.22 -12.74
CA THR A 39 9.57 0.37 -12.23
C THR A 39 9.78 0.57 -10.75
N PRO A 40 10.34 -0.43 -10.06
CA PRO A 40 10.69 -0.27 -8.65
C PRO A 40 11.65 0.88 -8.39
N GLY A 41 12.62 1.08 -9.29
CA GLY A 41 13.59 2.17 -9.11
C GLY A 41 12.93 3.53 -9.10
N SER A 42 12.02 3.78 -10.06
CA SER A 42 11.28 5.03 -10.10
C SER A 42 10.42 5.20 -8.86
N ALA A 43 9.79 4.12 -8.41
CA ALA A 43 8.94 4.17 -7.22
C ALA A 43 9.76 4.56 -5.99
N LEU A 44 10.93 3.95 -5.82
CA LEU A 44 11.76 4.25 -4.65
C LEU A 44 12.25 5.69 -4.68
N ALA A 45 12.55 6.22 -5.87
CA ALA A 45 12.97 7.62 -5.99
C ALA A 45 11.87 8.56 -5.50
N VAL A 46 10.62 8.29 -5.89
CA VAL A 46 9.48 9.10 -5.44
C VAL A 46 9.29 8.97 -3.94
N LEU A 47 9.38 7.76 -3.42
CA LEU A 47 9.10 7.50 -2.01
C LEU A 47 10.14 8.10 -1.07
N ARG A 48 11.37 8.28 -1.55
CA ARG A 48 12.39 8.94 -0.74
C ARG A 48 12.07 10.40 -0.50
N ASP A 49 11.41 11.03 -1.47
CA ASP A 49 11.08 12.45 -1.37
C ASP A 49 9.69 12.70 -0.81
N SER A 50 8.79 11.74 -0.95
CA SER A 50 7.39 11.93 -0.58
C SER A 50 6.88 10.71 0.18
N PRO A 51 6.46 10.86 1.43
CA PRO A 51 5.95 9.72 2.20
C PRO A 51 4.53 9.38 1.76
N ILE A 52 4.43 8.49 0.78
CA ILE A 52 3.14 8.01 0.28
C ILE A 52 2.76 6.77 1.08
N PRO A 53 1.55 6.70 1.63
CA PRO A 53 1.19 5.63 2.57
C PRO A 53 1.05 4.25 1.98
N VAL A 54 0.66 4.14 0.70
CA VAL A 54 0.35 2.84 0.10
C VAL A 54 1.05 2.70 -1.24
N VAL A 55 1.66 1.55 -1.46
CA VAL A 55 2.22 1.18 -2.77
C VAL A 55 1.41 0.03 -3.31
N ILE A 56 0.89 0.18 -4.52
CA ILE A 56 0.16 -0.86 -5.23
C ILE A 56 1.09 -1.34 -6.34
N THR A 57 1.44 -2.63 -6.34
CA THR A 57 2.38 -3.13 -7.33
C THR A 57 1.82 -4.33 -8.08
N GLU A 58 2.11 -4.40 -9.37
CA GLU A 58 1.89 -5.62 -10.12
C GLU A 58 2.77 -6.72 -9.54
N ARG A 59 2.28 -7.96 -9.54
CA ARG A 59 3.03 -9.09 -9.01
C ARG A 59 4.36 -9.28 -9.74
N ASP A 60 4.29 -9.30 -11.06
CA ASP A 60 5.48 -9.51 -11.89
C ASP A 60 5.95 -8.17 -12.44
N LEU A 61 7.20 -7.84 -12.19
CA LEU A 61 7.78 -6.57 -12.60
C LEU A 61 8.96 -6.83 -13.53
N PRO A 62 9.30 -5.88 -14.38
CA PRO A 62 10.53 -6.02 -15.15
C PRO A 62 11.70 -6.19 -14.20
N LEU A 63 12.54 -7.15 -14.45
CA LEU A 63 13.74 -7.41 -13.63
C LEU A 63 13.41 -7.86 -12.21
N GLY A 64 12.28 -8.54 -12.02
CA GLY A 64 11.98 -9.08 -10.70
C GLY A 64 10.51 -9.20 -10.44
N ASP A 65 10.14 -9.06 -9.17
CA ASP A 65 8.75 -9.13 -8.79
C ASP A 65 8.51 -8.33 -7.51
N TRP A 66 7.29 -8.45 -7.00
CA TRP A 66 6.86 -7.69 -5.82
C TRP A 66 7.70 -7.98 -4.57
N ARG A 67 8.32 -9.14 -4.48
CA ARG A 67 9.11 -9.49 -3.28
C ARG A 67 10.31 -8.60 -3.14
N GLY A 68 10.99 -8.33 -4.26
CA GLY A 68 12.13 -7.42 -4.25
C GLY A 68 11.73 -6.00 -3.89
N LEU A 69 10.59 -5.56 -4.40
CA LEU A 69 10.09 -4.24 -4.05
C LEU A 69 9.76 -4.15 -2.56
N LEU A 70 9.09 -5.16 -2.01
CA LEU A 70 8.77 -5.17 -0.59
C LEU A 70 10.03 -5.07 0.27
N ALA A 71 11.07 -5.84 -0.09
CA ALA A 71 12.33 -5.79 0.65
C ALA A 71 12.92 -4.38 0.64
N ALA A 72 12.84 -3.70 -0.50
CA ALA A 72 13.35 -2.33 -0.61
C ALA A 72 12.51 -1.35 0.22
N LEU A 73 11.19 -1.53 0.22
CA LEU A 73 10.31 -0.66 1.00
C LEU A 73 10.61 -0.74 2.49
N LYS A 74 11.02 -1.90 2.97
CA LYS A 74 11.34 -2.08 4.39
C LYS A 74 12.55 -1.27 4.82
N GLN A 75 13.35 -0.81 3.87
CA GLN A 75 14.52 0.01 4.18
C GLN A 75 14.21 1.50 4.26
N LEU A 76 13.00 1.90 3.89
CA LEU A 76 12.62 3.30 3.93
C LEU A 76 12.28 3.75 5.36
N PRO A 77 12.54 5.03 5.70
CA PRO A 77 12.23 5.52 7.04
C PRO A 77 10.75 5.39 7.40
N HIS A 78 9.88 5.59 6.41
CA HIS A 78 8.45 5.44 6.59
C HIS A 78 7.99 4.38 5.60
N GLN A 79 7.93 3.14 6.06
CA GLN A 79 7.60 2.03 5.18
C GLN A 79 6.12 2.10 4.75
N PRO A 80 5.84 2.23 3.45
CA PRO A 80 4.45 2.20 2.99
C PRO A 80 3.86 0.79 3.13
N LEU A 81 2.54 0.72 3.14
CA LEU A 81 1.87 -0.57 3.07
C LEU A 81 1.84 -1.03 1.63
N LEU A 82 2.07 -2.31 1.40
CA LEU A 82 2.15 -2.85 0.06
C LEU A 82 0.90 -3.67 -0.28
N VAL A 83 0.32 -3.39 -1.43
CA VAL A 83 -0.79 -4.15 -2.01
C VAL A 83 -0.30 -4.70 -3.34
N VAL A 84 -0.44 -6.01 -3.52
CA VAL A 84 0.01 -6.68 -4.74
C VAL A 84 -1.20 -6.95 -5.63
N THR A 85 -1.07 -6.72 -6.94
CA THR A 85 -2.16 -6.98 -7.89
C THR A 85 -1.78 -8.10 -8.84
N SER A 86 -2.76 -8.93 -9.21
CA SER A 86 -2.52 -10.03 -10.12
C SER A 86 -3.84 -10.52 -10.70
N ARG A 87 -3.78 -11.04 -11.93
CA ARG A 87 -4.92 -11.74 -12.51
C ARG A 87 -5.15 -13.06 -11.81
N LEU A 88 -4.09 -13.60 -11.18
CA LEU A 88 -4.17 -14.85 -10.41
C LEU A 88 -4.06 -14.56 -8.93
N ALA A 89 -4.99 -13.74 -8.43
CA ALA A 89 -5.00 -13.36 -7.03
C ALA A 89 -5.69 -14.47 -6.23
N ASP A 90 -4.97 -15.56 -6.02
CA ASP A 90 -5.49 -16.72 -5.31
C ASP A 90 -5.01 -16.74 -3.86
N GLU A 91 -5.43 -17.76 -3.13
CA GLU A 91 -5.07 -17.89 -1.72
C GLU A 91 -3.59 -18.05 -1.49
N LEU A 92 -2.91 -18.69 -2.43
CA LEU A 92 -1.49 -18.92 -2.30
C LEU A 92 -0.73 -17.57 -2.35
N LEU A 93 -1.08 -16.75 -3.31
CA LEU A 93 -0.46 -15.42 -3.41
C LEU A 93 -0.80 -14.58 -2.20
N TRP A 94 -2.07 -14.60 -1.78
CA TRP A 94 -2.52 -13.83 -0.63
C TRP A 94 -1.75 -14.21 0.63
N SER A 95 -1.60 -15.53 0.87
CA SER A 95 -0.85 -16.01 2.02
C SER A 95 0.60 -15.58 1.98
N GLU A 96 1.21 -15.66 0.81
CA GLU A 96 2.61 -15.27 0.67
C GLU A 96 2.81 -13.79 0.94
N VAL A 97 1.93 -12.95 0.37
CA VAL A 97 2.03 -11.50 0.56
C VAL A 97 1.93 -11.17 2.05
N LEU A 98 0.95 -11.74 2.74
CA LEU A 98 0.79 -11.45 4.17
C LEU A 98 1.95 -11.99 4.99
N ASN A 99 2.42 -13.18 4.68
CA ASN A 99 3.53 -13.78 5.42
C ASN A 99 4.82 -12.99 5.30
N LEU A 100 5.04 -12.36 4.17
CA LEU A 100 6.25 -11.56 3.97
C LEU A 100 6.13 -10.12 4.45
N GLY A 101 4.93 -9.73 4.88
CA GLY A 101 4.74 -8.39 5.46
C GLY A 101 3.98 -7.42 4.58
N GLY A 102 3.40 -7.88 3.48
CA GLY A 102 2.52 -7.06 2.67
C GLY A 102 1.16 -6.88 3.33
N HIS A 103 0.36 -5.97 2.80
CA HIS A 103 -0.93 -5.64 3.38
C HIS A 103 -2.06 -6.47 2.81
N ASP A 104 -2.13 -6.61 1.50
CA ASP A 104 -3.25 -7.30 0.86
C ASP A 104 -2.96 -7.54 -0.61
N VAL A 105 -3.92 -8.19 -1.28
CA VAL A 105 -3.86 -8.50 -2.71
C VAL A 105 -5.13 -7.99 -3.36
N LEU A 106 -5.01 -7.43 -4.56
CA LEU A 106 -6.14 -7.02 -5.38
C LEU A 106 -6.19 -7.85 -6.64
N ALA A 107 -7.35 -8.40 -6.95
CA ALA A 107 -7.55 -9.16 -8.17
C ALA A 107 -7.75 -8.21 -9.35
N LYS A 108 -7.37 -8.64 -10.53
CA LYS A 108 -7.67 -7.93 -11.76
C LYS A 108 -8.68 -8.75 -12.57
N PRO A 109 -9.63 -8.12 -13.21
CA PRO A 109 -9.86 -6.68 -13.35
C PRO A 109 -10.30 -6.05 -12.04
N PHE A 110 -9.84 -4.79 -11.83
CA PHE A 110 -10.11 -4.09 -10.57
C PHE A 110 -11.60 -3.80 -10.40
N GLN A 111 -12.11 -4.09 -9.20
CA GLN A 111 -13.49 -3.78 -8.83
C GLN A 111 -13.46 -2.62 -7.83
N VAL A 112 -14.29 -1.61 -8.08
CA VAL A 112 -14.27 -0.40 -7.26
C VAL A 112 -14.43 -0.70 -5.78
N ALA A 113 -15.39 -1.56 -5.43
CA ALA A 113 -15.65 -1.85 -4.02
C ALA A 113 -14.47 -2.54 -3.35
N GLU A 114 -13.80 -3.45 -4.05
CA GLU A 114 -12.64 -4.14 -3.49
C GLU A 114 -11.47 -3.18 -3.31
N VAL A 115 -11.22 -2.35 -4.32
CA VAL A 115 -10.15 -1.37 -4.24
C VAL A 115 -10.39 -0.44 -3.07
N GLN A 116 -11.61 0.05 -2.93
CA GLN A 116 -11.95 0.95 -1.83
C GLN A 116 -11.72 0.27 -0.48
N TRP A 117 -12.19 -0.95 -0.31
CA TRP A 117 -12.05 -1.68 0.94
C TRP A 117 -10.58 -1.84 1.33
N VAL A 118 -9.77 -2.29 0.38
CA VAL A 118 -8.36 -2.57 0.64
C VAL A 118 -7.59 -1.28 0.95
N LEU A 119 -7.83 -0.22 0.15
CA LEU A 119 -7.09 1.01 0.34
C LEU A 119 -7.51 1.74 1.61
N GLU A 120 -8.79 1.75 1.92
CA GLU A 120 -9.23 2.41 3.15
C GLU A 120 -8.68 1.72 4.38
N SER A 121 -8.57 0.39 4.36
CA SER A 121 -7.97 -0.30 5.48
C SER A 121 -6.47 0.03 5.59
N ALA A 122 -5.78 0.14 4.48
CA ALA A 122 -4.36 0.49 4.49
C ALA A 122 -4.14 1.91 5.02
N TRP A 123 -4.96 2.87 4.56
CA TRP A 123 -4.83 4.24 5.02
C TRP A 123 -5.14 4.37 6.52
N ARG A 124 -6.07 3.57 7.01
CA ARG A 124 -6.41 3.57 8.43
C ARG A 124 -5.23 3.09 9.27
N ILE A 125 -4.57 2.03 8.82
CA ILE A 125 -3.38 1.52 9.49
C ILE A 125 -2.27 2.55 9.46
N TRP A 126 -2.03 3.17 8.31
CA TRP A 126 -1.01 4.20 8.20
C TRP A 126 -1.29 5.37 9.12
N SER A 127 -2.54 5.81 9.17
CA SER A 127 -2.94 6.92 10.01
C SER A 127 -2.69 6.61 11.49
N ASN A 128 -2.99 5.39 11.90
CA ASN A 128 -2.78 4.98 13.28
C ASN A 128 -1.31 4.94 13.66
N ARG A 129 -0.45 4.53 12.74
CA ARG A 129 0.98 4.54 12.99
C ARG A 129 1.50 5.93 13.26
N LYS A 130 0.90 6.95 12.65
CA LYS A 130 1.38 8.31 12.74
C LYS A 130 0.85 9.04 13.96
N LYS A 131 -0.03 8.42 14.73
CA LYS A 131 -0.56 9.04 15.93
C LYS A 131 0.49 9.06 17.03
N PRO A 132 0.47 10.05 17.90
CA PRO A 132 1.40 10.08 19.01
C PRO A 132 1.24 8.86 19.91
N LEU A 133 2.33 8.40 20.47
CA LEU A 133 2.29 7.23 21.34
C LEU A 133 1.45 7.44 22.58
N ASN A 134 1.45 8.62 23.10
CA ASN A 134 0.71 8.87 24.31
C ASN A 134 -0.79 8.78 24.13
N SER A 135 -1.23 8.80 22.92
CA SER A 135 -2.64 8.62 22.70
C SER A 135 -3.05 7.18 22.84
N SER A 136 -2.10 6.35 22.90
CA SER A 136 -2.41 4.97 23.05
C SER A 136 -2.44 4.56 24.49
N VAL A 137 -1.85 5.12 24.78
CA VAL A 137 -1.71 4.52 25.72
C VAL A 137 -1.88 3.52 25.96
N VAL A 138 -1.35 3.69 25.87
CA VAL A 138 -1.33 2.92 26.24
C VAL A 138 -1.29 2.06 26.54
N PRO A 139 -1.10 1.99 26.69
CA PRO A 139 -0.94 1.12 27.10
C PRO A 139 -1.06 0.35 27.49
N VAL A 140 -1.13 0.61 27.56
CA VAL A 140 -1.22 -0.11 28.11
C VAL A 140 -1.40 -1.13 28.15
N PHE A 141 -1.23 -1.04 28.13
CA PHE A 141 -1.50 -1.89 28.36
C PHE A 141 -1.29 -2.80 28.61
N ARG A 142 -1.06 -2.68 28.58
CA ARG A 142 -0.88 -3.50 28.85
C ARG A 142 -0.91 -4.16 29.40
N THR A 143 -0.88 -3.79 29.62
CA THR A 143 -1.00 -4.38 30.20
C THR A 143 -1.16 -5.18 30.55
N ALA A 144 -1.09 -4.89 30.60
CA ALA A 144 -1.29 -5.66 31.00
C ALA A 144 -1.23 -6.47 31.18
N GLU A 145 -1.05 -6.25 31.04
CA GLU A 145 -1.11 -7.01 31.25
C GLU A 145 -0.85 -7.74 31.45
N SER A 146 -0.61 -7.24 31.67
CA SER A 146 -0.40 -7.95 31.93
C SER A 146 -0.31 -8.58 32.17
N GLY A 147 -0.21 -8.26 32.09
CA GLY A 147 -0.22 -8.89 32.30
C GLY A 147 -0.01 -9.18 32.24
N GLY A 148 0.11 -9.03 32.02
CA GLY A 148 0.20 -9.41 32.06
C GLY A 148 0.41 -9.42 31.93
#